data_15e35ffe6dc2b2d67f527bccea0a45fe
#
_entry.id   15e35ffe6dc2b2d67f527bccea0a45fe
#
_cell.length_a   1.000
_cell.length_b   1.000
_cell.length_c   1.000
_cell.angle_alpha   90.00
_cell.angle_beta   90.00
_cell.angle_gamma   90.00
#
_symmetry.space_group_name_H-M   'P 1'
#
loop_
_entity.id
_entity.type
_entity.pdbx_description
1 polymer ?
#
loop_
_entity_poly.entity_id
_entity_poly.type
_entity_poly.pdbx_seq_one_letter_code
_entity_poly.pdbx_strand_id
1 'polypeptide(L)'
;MSDKFDLYRAESEDIEPPVILLEEVSKDYVEGQHALKNVSLEIRKGEFVFIVGSSGSGKSTLIKLLLKEISPTKGHIMVAGKELSRLRENSICKLRRSIGIVFQDFRLLKDRTVFDNVAFAQRVLEMPNHKIRRDVPRVLSIVGLSEKLKSYPDELSGGEQQRVALARALVNNPVILLADEPTGNLDPRNSWEIMHLLEEINRRGTTVVVVTHNREIVDAMQKRVITLNKGVIIGDQKGGYSHAKN
;
A
#
# COMPACT_ATOMS: atom_id res chain seq x y z
N MET A 1 -5.40 -4.42 32.84
CA MET A 1 -5.20 -3.44 31.77
C MET A 1 -6.27 -3.73 30.73
N SER A 2 -7.32 -2.94 30.75
CA SER A 2 -8.43 -3.06 29.79
C SER A 2 -7.90 -2.64 28.42
N ASP A 3 -8.02 -3.55 27.46
CA ASP A 3 -7.50 -3.38 26.09
C ASP A 3 -8.20 -2.19 25.44
N LYS A 4 -7.48 -1.16 24.99
CA LYS A 4 -8.04 -0.07 24.18
C LYS A 4 -8.80 -0.59 22.95
N PHE A 5 -8.49 -1.80 22.49
CA PHE A 5 -9.24 -2.51 21.45
C PHE A 5 -10.69 -2.80 21.84
N ASP A 6 -10.98 -3.03 23.12
CA ASP A 6 -12.35 -3.17 23.62
C ASP A 6 -13.06 -1.82 23.74
N LEU A 7 -12.32 -0.71 23.93
CA LEU A 7 -12.87 0.65 23.95
C LEU A 7 -13.33 1.10 22.55
N TYR A 8 -12.60 0.77 21.47
CA TYR A 8 -13.07 1.02 20.09
C TYR A 8 -14.33 0.21 19.74
N ARG A 9 -14.61 -0.86 20.46
CA ARG A 9 -15.88 -1.62 20.36
C ARG A 9 -17.02 -1.03 21.21
N ALA A 10 -16.71 -0.27 22.23
CA ALA A 10 -17.70 0.12 23.25
C ALA A 10 -18.11 1.60 23.24
N GLU A 11 -17.32 2.52 22.67
CA GLU A 11 -17.53 3.96 22.89
C GLU A 11 -17.93 4.80 21.66
N SER A 12 -18.15 4.19 20.47
CA SER A 12 -18.62 4.97 19.33
C SER A 12 -19.52 4.16 18.39
N GLU A 13 -20.81 4.30 18.55
CA GLU A 13 -21.82 3.80 17.59
C GLU A 13 -21.72 4.44 16.20
N ASP A 14 -20.85 5.47 15.99
CA ASP A 14 -20.78 6.26 14.73
C ASP A 14 -19.37 6.44 14.11
N ILE A 15 -18.30 5.89 14.68
CA ILE A 15 -16.95 6.05 14.10
C ILE A 15 -16.46 4.71 13.51
N GLU A 16 -16.40 4.59 12.18
CA GLU A 16 -15.78 3.41 11.53
C GLU A 16 -14.33 3.25 12.06
N PRO A 17 -13.93 2.04 12.50
CA PRO A 17 -12.58 1.80 12.99
C PRO A 17 -11.54 2.05 11.88
N PRO A 18 -10.32 2.48 12.24
CA PRO A 18 -9.27 2.73 11.27
C PRO A 18 -8.94 1.45 10.49
N VAL A 19 -8.62 1.62 9.20
CA VAL A 19 -8.24 0.49 8.33
C VAL A 19 -6.80 0.05 8.59
N ILE A 20 -5.95 0.96 9.08
CA ILE A 20 -4.59 0.69 9.59
C ILE A 20 -4.45 1.40 10.94
N LEU A 21 -4.05 0.65 11.96
CA LEU A 21 -3.73 1.18 13.28
C LEU A 21 -2.41 0.58 13.76
N LEU A 22 -1.49 1.43 14.15
CA LEU A 22 -0.28 1.08 14.89
C LEU A 22 -0.35 1.74 16.26
N GLU A 23 -0.06 0.99 17.32
CA GLU A 23 0.03 1.48 18.69
C GLU A 23 1.37 1.12 19.30
N GLU A 24 2.19 2.14 19.55
CA GLU A 24 3.51 2.05 20.19
C GLU A 24 4.44 1.02 19.53
N VAL A 25 4.37 0.90 18.20
CA VAL A 25 5.07 -0.12 17.43
C VAL A 25 6.56 0.16 17.38
N SER A 26 7.35 -0.81 17.81
CA SER A 26 8.81 -0.81 17.66
C SER A 26 9.26 -2.05 16.90
N LYS A 27 10.32 -1.89 16.09
CA LYS A 27 10.95 -3.01 15.37
C LYS A 27 12.46 -2.89 15.41
N ASP A 28 13.07 -3.91 15.99
CA ASP A 28 14.50 -4.12 16.03
C ASP A 28 14.86 -5.33 15.17
N TYR A 29 15.90 -5.22 14.31
CA TYR A 29 16.42 -6.35 13.52
C TYR A 29 17.57 -7.05 14.22
N VAL A 30 18.47 -6.29 14.78
CA VAL A 30 19.62 -6.75 15.57
C VAL A 30 19.71 -5.85 16.79
N GLU A 31 20.33 -6.31 17.85
CA GLU A 31 20.54 -5.54 19.07
C GLU A 31 21.18 -4.18 18.74
N GLY A 32 20.51 -3.09 19.11
CA GLY A 32 20.92 -1.71 18.81
C GLY A 32 20.50 -1.15 17.44
N GLN A 33 19.96 -1.94 16.52
CA GLN A 33 19.44 -1.46 15.22
C GLN A 33 17.91 -1.29 15.26
N HIS A 34 17.45 -0.15 15.71
CA HIS A 34 16.04 0.20 15.79
C HIS A 34 15.55 0.72 14.42
N ALA A 35 14.77 -0.10 13.71
CA ALA A 35 14.17 0.30 12.44
C ALA A 35 12.90 1.14 12.62
N LEU A 36 12.11 0.87 13.67
CA LEU A 36 10.99 1.69 14.13
C LEU A 36 11.04 1.82 15.65
N LYS A 37 10.66 2.99 16.16
CA LYS A 37 10.74 3.35 17.59
C LYS A 37 9.41 3.97 18.03
N ASN A 38 8.62 3.24 18.79
CA ASN A 38 7.37 3.70 19.39
C ASN A 38 6.45 4.46 18.42
N VAL A 39 6.20 3.85 17.24
CA VAL A 39 5.39 4.45 16.18
C VAL A 39 3.93 4.20 16.48
N SER A 40 3.14 5.28 16.60
CA SER A 40 1.68 5.25 16.65
C SER A 40 1.12 5.98 15.43
N LEU A 41 0.18 5.34 14.73
CA LEU A 41 -0.36 5.81 13.47
C LEU A 41 -1.76 5.26 13.24
N GLU A 42 -2.68 6.11 12.82
CA GLU A 42 -4.03 5.76 12.39
C GLU A 42 -4.25 6.20 10.95
N ILE A 43 -4.74 5.30 10.08
CA ILE A 43 -5.22 5.62 8.73
C ILE A 43 -6.65 5.12 8.61
N ARG A 44 -7.56 6.02 8.24
CA ARG A 44 -8.98 5.72 8.07
C ARG A 44 -9.27 5.19 6.67
N LYS A 45 -10.37 4.49 6.55
CA LYS A 45 -10.85 3.97 5.26
C LYS A 45 -11.09 5.12 4.27
N GLY A 46 -10.63 4.94 3.01
CA GLY A 46 -10.76 5.93 1.96
C GLY A 46 -9.76 7.09 2.03
N GLU A 47 -8.85 7.14 3.00
CA GLU A 47 -7.79 8.15 3.00
C GLU A 47 -6.77 7.91 1.88
N PHE A 48 -6.19 9.00 1.39
CA PHE A 48 -4.97 9.01 0.60
C PHE A 48 -3.85 9.57 1.47
N VAL A 49 -2.82 8.77 1.73
CA VAL A 49 -1.74 9.12 2.66
C VAL A 49 -0.39 8.92 2.01
N PHE A 50 0.47 9.92 2.11
CA PHE A 50 1.90 9.79 1.81
C PHE A 50 2.69 9.43 3.06
N ILE A 51 3.62 8.49 2.94
CA ILE A 51 4.65 8.19 3.94
C ILE A 51 5.99 8.56 3.35
N VAL A 52 6.61 9.58 3.92
CA VAL A 52 7.84 10.17 3.41
C VAL A 52 8.98 10.05 4.42
N GLY A 53 10.21 10.18 3.94
CA GLY A 53 11.40 10.13 4.78
C GLY A 53 12.64 9.75 3.97
N SER A 54 13.83 10.00 4.51
CA SER A 54 15.11 9.65 3.90
C SER A 54 15.28 8.14 3.76
N SER A 55 16.26 7.70 2.99
CA SER A 55 16.66 6.28 2.96
C SER A 55 17.00 5.81 4.37
N GLY A 56 16.58 4.58 4.74
CA GLY A 56 16.78 4.05 6.07
C GLY A 56 15.86 4.62 7.17
N SER A 57 14.89 5.49 6.86
CA SER A 57 13.98 6.05 7.87
C SER A 57 12.97 5.06 8.48
N GLY A 58 12.85 3.84 7.93
CA GLY A 58 11.93 2.80 8.41
C GLY A 58 10.73 2.50 7.51
N LYS A 59 10.59 3.18 6.35
CA LYS A 59 9.44 3.03 5.43
C LYS A 59 9.22 1.58 4.95
N SER A 60 10.26 0.93 4.46
CA SER A 60 10.18 -0.46 4.00
C SER A 60 9.90 -1.45 5.14
N THR A 61 10.39 -1.15 6.35
CA THR A 61 10.05 -1.92 7.56
C THR A 61 8.57 -1.80 7.89
N LEU A 62 8.02 -0.59 7.79
CA LEU A 62 6.59 -0.35 8.00
C LEU A 62 5.74 -1.15 7.00
N ILE A 63 6.07 -1.12 5.70
CA ILE A 63 5.37 -1.93 4.68
C ILE A 63 5.42 -3.42 5.03
N LYS A 64 6.59 -3.96 5.38
CA LYS A 64 6.76 -5.38 5.75
C LYS A 64 5.92 -5.76 6.98
N LEU A 65 5.80 -4.86 7.96
CA LEU A 65 4.93 -5.07 9.12
C LEU A 65 3.45 -5.11 8.71
N LEU A 66 2.98 -4.16 7.90
CA LEU A 66 1.59 -4.12 7.41
C LEU A 66 1.22 -5.36 6.60
N LEU A 67 2.16 -5.92 5.84
CA LEU A 67 2.00 -7.17 5.09
C LEU A 67 2.16 -8.43 5.94
N LYS A 68 2.48 -8.29 7.24
CA LYS A 68 2.84 -9.41 8.11
C LYS A 68 3.95 -10.28 7.52
N GLU A 69 4.93 -9.68 6.84
CA GLU A 69 6.18 -10.36 6.44
C GLU A 69 7.13 -10.50 7.63
N ILE A 70 7.08 -9.53 8.52
CA ILE A 70 7.80 -9.53 9.80
C ILE A 70 6.83 -9.18 10.93
N SER A 71 7.22 -9.50 12.17
CA SER A 71 6.48 -9.11 13.37
C SER A 71 7.15 -7.94 14.07
N PRO A 72 6.39 -7.06 14.73
CA PRO A 72 6.95 -6.01 15.58
C PRO A 72 7.69 -6.63 16.78
N THR A 73 8.66 -5.90 17.34
CA THR A 73 9.32 -6.26 18.60
C THR A 73 8.44 -5.89 19.80
N LYS A 74 7.73 -4.75 19.68
CA LYS A 74 6.76 -4.24 20.68
C LYS A 74 5.61 -3.55 19.96
N GLY A 75 4.50 -3.38 20.70
CA GLY A 75 3.32 -2.69 20.21
C GLY A 75 2.35 -3.57 19.42
N HIS A 76 1.26 -2.98 18.99
CA HIS A 76 0.14 -3.66 18.33
C HIS A 76 -0.11 -3.08 16.95
N ILE A 77 -0.47 -3.94 15.99
CA ILE A 77 -0.81 -3.54 14.61
C ILE A 77 -2.13 -4.16 14.22
N MET A 78 -3.08 -3.32 13.81
CA MET A 78 -4.33 -3.75 13.19
C MET A 78 -4.37 -3.30 11.72
N VAL A 79 -4.73 -4.21 10.81
CA VAL A 79 -4.89 -3.94 9.38
C VAL A 79 -6.17 -4.59 8.89
N ALA A 80 -7.02 -3.82 8.22
CA ALA A 80 -8.31 -4.26 7.68
C ALA A 80 -9.15 -5.00 8.74
N GLY A 81 -9.22 -4.45 9.96
CA GLY A 81 -9.96 -5.01 11.09
C GLY A 81 -9.36 -6.27 11.73
N LYS A 82 -8.11 -6.62 11.39
CA LYS A 82 -7.43 -7.81 11.92
C LYS A 82 -6.19 -7.41 12.71
N GLU A 83 -6.11 -7.85 13.96
CA GLU A 83 -4.90 -7.71 14.77
C GLU A 83 -3.84 -8.71 14.32
N LEU A 84 -2.67 -8.18 13.89
CA LEU A 84 -1.64 -8.98 13.23
C LEU A 84 -0.96 -9.97 14.18
N SER A 85 -0.86 -9.69 15.48
CA SER A 85 -0.26 -10.57 16.49
C SER A 85 -1.07 -11.86 16.68
N ARG A 86 -2.40 -11.77 16.53
CA ARG A 86 -3.34 -12.89 16.72
C ARG A 86 -3.58 -13.74 15.46
N LEU A 87 -2.99 -13.33 14.31
CA LEU A 87 -3.22 -14.07 13.06
C LEU A 87 -2.44 -15.39 13.03
N ARG A 88 -3.16 -16.48 12.78
CA ARG A 88 -2.56 -17.76 12.40
C ARG A 88 -2.09 -17.71 10.94
N GLU A 89 -1.13 -18.54 10.55
CA GLU A 89 -0.54 -18.56 9.20
C GLU A 89 -1.60 -18.62 8.08
N ASN A 90 -2.60 -19.48 8.21
CA ASN A 90 -3.69 -19.58 7.24
C ASN A 90 -4.52 -18.31 7.09
N SER A 91 -4.49 -17.42 8.10
CA SER A 91 -5.20 -16.14 8.09
C SER A 91 -4.39 -15.01 7.48
N ILE A 92 -3.05 -15.17 7.38
CA ILE A 92 -2.16 -14.18 6.73
C ILE A 92 -2.50 -14.07 5.24
N CYS A 93 -2.76 -15.19 4.57
CA CYS A 93 -3.21 -15.18 3.17
C CYS A 93 -4.51 -14.38 2.99
N LYS A 94 -5.46 -14.51 3.93
CA LYS A 94 -6.72 -13.74 3.91
C LYS A 94 -6.49 -12.24 4.16
N LEU A 95 -5.53 -11.88 5.01
CA LEU A 95 -5.12 -10.47 5.20
C LEU A 95 -4.54 -9.92 3.90
N ARG A 96 -3.54 -10.59 3.31
CA ARG A 96 -2.86 -10.13 2.09
C ARG A 96 -3.80 -10.00 0.88
N ARG A 97 -4.92 -10.73 0.86
CA ARG A 97 -5.99 -10.57 -0.16
C ARG A 97 -6.71 -9.22 -0.07
N SER A 98 -6.76 -8.61 1.12
CA SER A 98 -7.37 -7.29 1.34
C SER A 98 -6.41 -6.14 1.06
N ILE A 99 -5.15 -6.43 0.75
CA ILE A 99 -4.10 -5.45 0.50
C ILE A 99 -3.56 -5.66 -0.92
N GLY A 100 -3.70 -4.65 -1.78
CA GLY A 100 -2.95 -4.57 -3.03
C GLY A 100 -1.59 -3.95 -2.76
N ILE A 101 -0.55 -4.44 -3.42
CA ILE A 101 0.79 -3.85 -3.32
C ILE A 101 1.40 -3.63 -4.70
N VAL A 102 2.01 -2.45 -4.86
CA VAL A 102 2.77 -2.06 -6.04
C VAL A 102 4.18 -1.70 -5.59
N PHE A 103 5.18 -2.25 -6.29
CA PHE A 103 6.60 -2.03 -6.01
C PHE A 103 7.25 -1.15 -7.08
N GLN A 104 8.35 -0.54 -6.75
CA GLN A 104 9.17 0.28 -7.65
C GLN A 104 9.66 -0.51 -8.88
N ASP A 105 10.01 -1.79 -8.72
CA ASP A 105 10.58 -2.68 -9.74
C ASP A 105 9.54 -3.49 -10.52
N PHE A 106 8.26 -3.07 -10.49
CA PHE A 106 7.09 -3.67 -11.15
C PHE A 106 6.83 -5.14 -10.80
N ARG A 107 7.84 -5.98 -10.65
CA ARG A 107 7.80 -7.43 -10.35
C ARG A 107 6.86 -8.19 -11.28
N LEU A 108 6.92 -7.89 -12.58
CA LEU A 108 6.16 -8.60 -13.58
C LEU A 108 6.81 -9.95 -13.94
N LEU A 109 5.97 -10.92 -14.23
CA LEU A 109 6.38 -12.22 -14.78
C LEU A 109 6.70 -12.01 -16.25
N LYS A 110 7.98 -12.07 -16.63
CA LYS A 110 8.48 -11.72 -17.97
C LYS A 110 8.01 -12.70 -19.05
N ASP A 111 7.82 -13.96 -18.67
CA ASP A 111 7.36 -15.06 -19.52
C ASP A 111 5.82 -15.13 -19.66
N ARG A 112 5.11 -14.15 -19.13
CA ARG A 112 3.64 -14.10 -19.10
C ARG A 112 3.12 -12.83 -19.76
N THR A 113 1.98 -12.96 -20.42
CA THR A 113 1.29 -11.80 -21.00
C THR A 113 0.80 -10.83 -19.93
N VAL A 114 0.41 -9.63 -20.33
CA VAL A 114 -0.26 -8.64 -19.47
C VAL A 114 -1.49 -9.25 -18.80
N PHE A 115 -2.33 -9.95 -19.58
CA PHE A 115 -3.49 -10.67 -19.05
C PHE A 115 -3.08 -11.67 -17.97
N ASP A 116 -2.07 -12.50 -18.23
CA ASP A 116 -1.64 -13.54 -17.29
C ASP A 116 -0.96 -12.99 -16.05
N ASN A 117 -0.24 -11.88 -16.15
CA ASN A 117 0.32 -11.16 -15.01
C ASN A 117 -0.78 -10.72 -14.03
N VAL A 118 -1.86 -10.15 -14.55
CA VAL A 118 -3.00 -9.72 -13.71
C VAL A 118 -3.81 -10.91 -13.23
N ALA A 119 -4.08 -11.88 -14.11
CA ALA A 119 -4.82 -13.10 -13.78
C ALA A 119 -4.13 -13.94 -12.69
N PHE A 120 -2.80 -13.87 -12.60
CA PHE A 120 -2.03 -14.60 -11.59
C PHE A 120 -2.52 -14.33 -10.17
N ALA A 121 -2.84 -13.09 -9.84
CA ALA A 121 -3.36 -12.72 -8.51
C ALA A 121 -4.72 -13.38 -8.18
N GLN A 122 -5.54 -13.67 -9.19
CA GLN A 122 -6.80 -14.40 -9.01
C GLN A 122 -6.62 -15.93 -9.07
N ARG A 123 -5.69 -16.43 -9.90
CA ARG A 123 -5.39 -17.87 -9.97
C ARG A 123 -4.84 -18.41 -8.64
N VAL A 124 -3.96 -17.66 -7.97
CA VAL A 124 -3.45 -18.01 -6.63
C VAL A 124 -4.59 -18.13 -5.59
N LEU A 125 -5.71 -17.46 -5.84
CA LEU A 125 -6.91 -17.53 -5.01
C LEU A 125 -7.91 -18.61 -5.49
N GLU A 126 -7.52 -19.42 -6.45
CA GLU A 126 -8.37 -20.48 -7.05
C GLU A 126 -9.70 -19.93 -7.59
N MET A 127 -9.68 -18.68 -8.09
CA MET A 127 -10.88 -18.07 -8.64
C MET A 127 -11.31 -18.77 -9.94
N PRO A 128 -12.62 -18.99 -10.16
CA PRO A 128 -13.12 -19.64 -11.36
C PRO A 128 -12.73 -18.90 -12.64
N ASN A 129 -12.40 -19.63 -13.70
CA ASN A 129 -11.94 -19.06 -14.96
C ASN A 129 -12.90 -18.01 -15.57
N HIS A 130 -14.22 -18.21 -15.44
CA HIS A 130 -15.20 -17.25 -15.94
C HIS A 130 -15.09 -15.89 -15.24
N LYS A 131 -14.75 -15.87 -13.94
CA LYS A 131 -14.54 -14.65 -13.16
C LYS A 131 -13.24 -13.97 -13.57
N ILE A 132 -12.16 -14.73 -13.74
CA ILE A 132 -10.87 -14.21 -14.22
C ILE A 132 -11.05 -13.52 -15.61
N ARG A 133 -11.73 -14.19 -16.53
CA ARG A 133 -11.99 -13.64 -17.89
C ARG A 133 -12.87 -12.39 -17.88
N ARG A 134 -13.68 -12.17 -16.87
CA ARG A 134 -14.47 -10.96 -16.67
C ARG A 134 -13.68 -9.84 -15.98
N ASP A 135 -13.00 -10.16 -14.89
CA ASP A 135 -12.42 -9.16 -14.00
C ASP A 135 -11.09 -8.60 -14.52
N VAL A 136 -10.25 -9.43 -15.18
CA VAL A 136 -8.95 -9.00 -15.70
C VAL A 136 -9.08 -7.94 -16.80
N PRO A 137 -9.90 -8.11 -17.87
CA PRO A 137 -10.06 -7.04 -18.85
C PRO A 137 -10.66 -5.76 -18.26
N ARG A 138 -11.58 -5.91 -17.28
CA ARG A 138 -12.17 -4.76 -16.60
C ARG A 138 -11.13 -3.92 -15.86
N VAL A 139 -10.23 -4.55 -15.10
CA VAL A 139 -9.19 -3.81 -14.37
C VAL A 139 -8.13 -3.25 -15.31
N LEU A 140 -7.79 -3.96 -16.40
CA LEU A 140 -6.90 -3.45 -17.44
C LEU A 140 -7.47 -2.23 -18.16
N SER A 141 -8.78 -2.19 -18.36
CA SER A 141 -9.46 -0.99 -18.88
C SER A 141 -9.36 0.20 -17.91
N ILE A 142 -9.49 -0.02 -16.60
CA ILE A 142 -9.33 1.04 -15.58
C ILE A 142 -7.94 1.68 -15.64
N VAL A 143 -6.89 0.88 -15.91
CA VAL A 143 -5.52 1.38 -16.00
C VAL A 143 -5.12 1.78 -17.44
N GLY A 144 -6.06 1.80 -18.40
CA GLY A 144 -5.81 2.23 -19.78
C GLY A 144 -5.01 1.25 -20.64
N LEU A 145 -5.11 -0.07 -20.37
CA LEU A 145 -4.34 -1.11 -21.08
C LEU A 145 -5.24 -2.12 -21.81
N SER A 146 -6.44 -1.71 -22.25
CA SER A 146 -7.38 -2.60 -22.95
C SER A 146 -6.81 -3.25 -24.22
N GLU A 147 -5.93 -2.56 -24.93
CA GLU A 147 -5.35 -3.05 -26.20
C GLU A 147 -4.08 -3.92 -25.98
N LYS A 148 -3.59 -4.01 -24.73
CA LYS A 148 -2.30 -4.64 -24.41
C LYS A 148 -2.42 -6.02 -23.75
N LEU A 149 -3.62 -6.62 -23.71
CA LEU A 149 -3.86 -7.88 -22.98
C LEU A 149 -2.91 -9.01 -23.38
N LYS A 150 -2.56 -9.09 -24.66
CA LYS A 150 -1.71 -10.14 -25.22
C LYS A 150 -0.22 -9.79 -25.26
N SER A 151 0.13 -8.54 -24.99
CA SER A 151 1.53 -8.09 -24.96
C SER A 151 2.30 -8.71 -23.79
N TYR A 152 3.61 -8.82 -23.95
CA TYR A 152 4.55 -9.23 -22.91
C TYR A 152 5.18 -8.00 -22.24
N PRO A 153 5.70 -8.13 -20.99
CA PRO A 153 6.33 -7.01 -20.30
C PRO A 153 7.42 -6.28 -21.08
N ASP A 154 8.23 -7.01 -21.85
CA ASP A 154 9.34 -6.44 -22.64
C ASP A 154 8.86 -5.59 -23.83
N GLU A 155 7.59 -5.69 -24.21
CA GLU A 155 6.95 -4.90 -25.28
C GLU A 155 6.31 -3.61 -24.73
N LEU A 156 6.42 -3.36 -23.41
CA LEU A 156 5.79 -2.26 -22.71
C LEU A 156 6.80 -1.21 -22.25
N SER A 157 6.40 0.06 -22.33
CA SER A 157 7.10 1.15 -21.65
C SER A 157 7.07 0.96 -20.12
N GLY A 158 7.98 1.62 -19.38
CA GLY A 158 8.00 1.57 -17.92
C GLY A 158 6.68 2.00 -17.29
N GLY A 159 6.03 3.04 -17.82
CA GLY A 159 4.71 3.49 -17.36
C GLY A 159 3.61 2.45 -17.61
N GLU A 160 3.63 1.75 -18.76
CA GLU A 160 2.71 0.65 -19.04
C GLU A 160 2.96 -0.54 -18.10
N GLN A 161 4.22 -0.90 -17.85
CA GLN A 161 4.57 -1.97 -16.89
C GLN A 161 4.07 -1.64 -15.48
N GLN A 162 4.20 -0.40 -15.04
CA GLN A 162 3.67 0.04 -13.74
C GLN A 162 2.14 -0.02 -13.70
N ARG A 163 1.46 0.34 -14.80
CA ARG A 163 0.00 0.17 -14.88
C ARG A 163 -0.43 -1.31 -14.85
N VAL A 164 0.35 -2.24 -15.42
CA VAL A 164 0.10 -3.69 -15.27
C VAL A 164 0.26 -4.12 -13.80
N ALA A 165 1.33 -3.68 -13.12
CA ALA A 165 1.54 -3.98 -11.71
C ALA A 165 0.38 -3.44 -10.85
N LEU A 166 -0.11 -2.25 -11.16
CA LEU A 166 -1.26 -1.64 -10.50
C LEU A 166 -2.55 -2.43 -10.76
N ALA A 167 -2.82 -2.84 -12.01
CA ALA A 167 -3.96 -3.71 -12.34
C ALA A 167 -3.92 -5.03 -11.57
N ARG A 168 -2.74 -5.66 -11.47
CA ARG A 168 -2.54 -6.89 -10.68
C ARG A 168 -2.84 -6.68 -9.21
N ALA A 169 -2.47 -5.54 -8.64
CA ALA A 169 -2.77 -5.19 -7.25
C ALA A 169 -4.28 -4.96 -7.01
N LEU A 170 -5.00 -4.45 -8.01
CA LEU A 170 -6.41 -4.05 -7.92
C LEU A 170 -7.41 -5.17 -8.25
N VAL A 171 -7.01 -6.20 -8.99
CA VAL A 171 -7.96 -7.19 -9.56
C VAL A 171 -8.79 -7.94 -8.51
N ASN A 172 -8.31 -7.99 -7.26
CA ASN A 172 -9.03 -8.58 -6.12
C ASN A 172 -9.83 -7.58 -5.30
N ASN A 173 -10.02 -6.34 -5.78
CA ASN A 173 -10.71 -5.25 -5.09
C ASN A 173 -10.20 -5.06 -3.64
N PRO A 174 -8.93 -4.71 -3.45
CA PRO A 174 -8.35 -4.55 -2.11
C PRO A 174 -8.97 -3.35 -1.38
N VAL A 175 -9.03 -3.44 -0.06
CA VAL A 175 -9.46 -2.34 0.81
C VAL A 175 -8.35 -1.30 0.95
N ILE A 176 -7.09 -1.76 0.90
CA ILE A 176 -5.88 -0.95 1.01
C ILE A 176 -5.00 -1.20 -0.21
N LEU A 177 -4.49 -0.14 -0.82
CA LEU A 177 -3.46 -0.18 -1.83
C LEU A 177 -2.18 0.46 -1.26
N LEU A 178 -1.15 -0.35 -1.10
CA LEU A 178 0.19 0.10 -0.72
C LEU A 178 1.02 0.30 -1.99
N ALA A 179 1.63 1.45 -2.17
CA ALA A 179 2.49 1.75 -3.31
C ALA A 179 3.88 2.18 -2.79
N ASP A 180 4.87 1.30 -2.98
CA ASP A 180 6.26 1.53 -2.53
C ASP A 180 7.06 2.11 -3.69
N GLU A 181 7.38 3.42 -3.62
CA GLU A 181 8.07 4.21 -4.65
C GLU A 181 7.49 4.00 -6.07
N PRO A 182 6.16 4.18 -6.27
CA PRO A 182 5.48 3.76 -7.49
C PRO A 182 5.92 4.53 -8.75
N THR A 183 6.67 5.60 -8.59
CA THR A 183 7.17 6.48 -9.67
C THR A 183 8.70 6.49 -9.78
N GLY A 184 9.40 5.71 -8.95
CA GLY A 184 10.86 5.79 -8.84
C GLY A 184 11.66 5.42 -10.10
N ASN A 185 11.05 4.64 -11.02
CA ASN A 185 11.67 4.20 -12.27
C ASN A 185 11.00 4.82 -13.52
N LEU A 186 10.22 5.89 -13.35
CA LEU A 186 9.45 6.52 -14.40
C LEU A 186 9.93 7.94 -14.69
N ASP A 187 9.75 8.37 -15.93
CA ASP A 187 9.91 9.79 -16.29
C ASP A 187 8.81 10.66 -15.65
N PRO A 188 8.98 11.99 -15.61
CA PRO A 188 8.04 12.88 -14.94
C PRO A 188 6.60 12.77 -15.44
N ARG A 189 6.38 12.63 -16.75
CA ARG A 189 5.04 12.53 -17.34
C ARG A 189 4.34 11.25 -16.88
N ASN A 190 5.00 10.10 -17.04
CA ASN A 190 4.46 8.82 -16.59
C ASN A 190 4.25 8.80 -15.06
N SER A 191 5.12 9.46 -14.29
CA SER A 191 4.97 9.60 -12.84
C SER A 191 3.65 10.28 -12.47
N TRP A 192 3.31 11.38 -13.12
CA TRP A 192 2.04 12.07 -12.91
C TRP A 192 0.83 11.22 -13.33
N GLU A 193 0.91 10.53 -14.46
CA GLU A 193 -0.16 9.63 -14.91
C GLU A 193 -0.45 8.53 -13.86
N ILE A 194 0.58 7.93 -13.26
CA ILE A 194 0.42 6.94 -12.18
C ILE A 194 -0.19 7.58 -10.93
N MET A 195 0.26 8.77 -10.53
CA MET A 195 -0.28 9.43 -9.34
C MET A 195 -1.76 9.83 -9.50
N HIS A 196 -2.15 10.32 -10.67
CA HIS A 196 -3.56 10.60 -10.98
C HIS A 196 -4.41 9.32 -10.97
N LEU A 197 -3.87 8.22 -11.49
CA LEU A 197 -4.55 6.93 -11.44
C LEU A 197 -4.74 6.42 -10.00
N LEU A 198 -3.73 6.57 -9.13
CA LEU A 198 -3.85 6.26 -7.71
C LEU A 198 -4.92 7.13 -7.02
N GLU A 199 -4.99 8.41 -7.37
CA GLU A 199 -6.03 9.31 -6.86
C GLU A 199 -7.43 8.91 -7.33
N GLU A 200 -7.58 8.47 -8.58
CA GLU A 200 -8.87 7.97 -9.10
C GLU A 200 -9.30 6.68 -8.38
N ILE A 201 -8.37 5.77 -8.13
CA ILE A 201 -8.60 4.55 -7.35
C ILE A 201 -9.07 4.91 -5.93
N ASN A 202 -8.43 5.89 -5.31
CA ASN A 202 -8.82 6.36 -3.98
C ASN A 202 -10.23 6.97 -3.98
N ARG A 203 -10.59 7.79 -4.98
CA ARG A 203 -11.95 8.35 -5.11
C ARG A 203 -13.03 7.28 -5.25
N ARG A 204 -12.68 6.07 -5.69
CA ARG A 204 -13.57 4.91 -5.75
C ARG A 204 -13.69 4.15 -4.42
N GLY A 205 -13.05 4.65 -3.35
CA GLY A 205 -13.18 4.15 -1.97
C GLY A 205 -12.04 3.26 -1.48
N THR A 206 -11.01 2.97 -2.30
CA THR A 206 -9.81 2.25 -1.84
C THR A 206 -8.94 3.20 -1.01
N THR A 207 -8.49 2.76 0.17
CA THR A 207 -7.47 3.49 0.94
C THR A 207 -6.13 3.37 0.24
N VAL A 208 -5.46 4.48 -0.02
CA VAL A 208 -4.19 4.50 -0.74
C VAL A 208 -3.08 5.01 0.17
N VAL A 209 -2.02 4.23 0.31
CA VAL A 209 -0.81 4.60 1.06
C VAL A 209 0.37 4.57 0.11
N VAL A 210 0.96 5.72 -0.16
CA VAL A 210 2.10 5.88 -1.05
C VAL A 210 3.34 6.16 -0.23
N VAL A 211 4.32 5.30 -0.34
CA VAL A 211 5.66 5.54 0.19
C VAL A 211 6.50 6.15 -0.90
N THR A 212 7.05 7.35 -0.67
CA THR A 212 7.88 8.03 -1.66
C THR A 212 8.84 9.03 -1.02
N HIS A 213 9.89 9.39 -1.74
CA HIS A 213 10.79 10.49 -1.41
C HIS A 213 10.63 11.69 -2.38
N ASN A 214 9.71 11.59 -3.35
CA ASN A 214 9.48 12.66 -4.34
C ASN A 214 8.63 13.79 -3.72
N ARG A 215 9.31 14.85 -3.28
CA ARG A 215 8.69 16.03 -2.63
C ARG A 215 7.75 16.77 -3.56
N GLU A 216 8.14 16.95 -4.82
CA GLU A 216 7.35 17.69 -5.80
C GLU A 216 5.93 17.11 -5.97
N ILE A 217 5.83 15.80 -6.12
CA ILE A 217 4.55 15.08 -6.22
C ILE A 217 3.75 15.25 -4.92
N VAL A 218 4.39 15.03 -3.77
CA VAL A 218 3.73 15.12 -2.46
C VAL A 218 3.16 16.52 -2.23
N ASP A 219 3.95 17.56 -2.51
CA ASP A 219 3.52 18.95 -2.33
C ASP A 219 2.41 19.35 -3.29
N ALA A 220 2.49 18.92 -4.56
CA ALA A 220 1.46 19.24 -5.55
C ALA A 220 0.11 18.54 -5.27
N MET A 221 0.13 17.30 -4.76
CA MET A 221 -1.11 16.55 -4.51
C MET A 221 -1.86 16.95 -3.24
N GLN A 222 -1.25 17.70 -2.33
CA GLN A 222 -1.89 18.26 -1.12
C GLN A 222 -2.67 17.23 -0.27
N LYS A 223 -2.19 15.99 -0.20
CA LYS A 223 -2.78 14.94 0.64
C LYS A 223 -2.16 14.93 2.04
N ARG A 224 -2.63 14.05 2.91
CA ARG A 224 -2.03 13.82 4.23
C ARG A 224 -0.62 13.25 4.07
N VAL A 225 0.33 13.77 4.81
CA VAL A 225 1.75 13.39 4.78
C VAL A 225 2.21 13.00 6.16
N ILE A 226 2.72 11.78 6.28
CA ILE A 226 3.36 11.25 7.47
C ILE A 226 4.85 11.21 7.22
N THR A 227 5.62 11.92 8.04
CA THR A 227 7.07 12.00 7.89
C THR A 227 7.76 11.08 8.88
N LEU A 228 8.50 10.11 8.36
CA LEU A 228 9.35 9.20 9.12
C LEU A 228 10.81 9.68 9.10
N ASN A 229 11.44 9.73 10.27
CA ASN A 229 12.87 9.98 10.39
C ASN A 229 13.49 9.08 11.45
N LYS A 230 14.51 8.31 11.08
CA LYS A 230 15.24 7.37 11.99
C LYS A 230 14.30 6.49 12.84
N GLY A 231 13.22 5.99 12.21
CA GLY A 231 12.25 5.10 12.84
C GLY A 231 11.18 5.77 13.68
N VAL A 232 11.09 7.10 13.70
CA VAL A 232 10.10 7.87 14.47
C VAL A 232 9.24 8.69 13.52
N ILE A 233 7.94 8.84 13.81
CA ILE A 233 7.08 9.81 13.12
C ILE A 233 7.40 11.20 13.71
N ILE A 234 7.87 12.11 12.84
CA ILE A 234 8.19 13.49 13.19
C ILE A 234 7.17 14.50 12.68
N GLY A 235 6.22 14.07 11.87
CA GLY A 235 5.14 14.89 11.34
C GLY A 235 4.00 14.06 10.80
N ASP A 236 2.77 14.54 10.99
CA ASP A 236 1.53 14.01 10.43
C ASP A 236 0.59 15.18 10.18
N GLN A 237 0.40 15.54 8.90
CA GLN A 237 -0.33 16.75 8.54
C GLN A 237 -1.04 16.62 7.19
N LYS A 238 -2.08 17.40 6.98
CA LYS A 238 -2.75 17.56 5.68
C LYS A 238 -2.12 18.72 4.92
N GLY A 239 -1.97 18.57 3.60
CA GLY A 239 -1.60 19.66 2.71
C GLY A 239 -0.11 19.78 2.38
N GLY A 240 0.59 18.66 2.16
CA GLY A 240 1.97 18.65 1.67
C GLY A 240 3.04 18.54 2.76
N TYR A 241 4.30 18.70 2.35
CA TYR A 241 5.44 18.62 3.26
C TYR A 241 5.40 19.74 4.30
N SER A 242 5.51 19.41 5.57
CA SER A 242 5.84 20.42 6.58
C SER A 242 7.25 20.93 6.29
N HIS A 243 7.38 22.24 6.17
CA HIS A 243 8.65 22.86 6.43
C HIS A 243 8.97 22.65 7.92
N ALA A 244 9.43 21.45 8.27
CA ALA A 244 10.09 21.26 9.55
C ALA A 244 11.25 22.24 9.54
N LYS A 245 11.10 23.34 10.27
CA LYS A 245 12.20 24.26 10.55
C LYS A 245 13.32 23.40 11.13
N ASN A 246 14.48 23.45 10.45
CA ASN A 246 15.73 22.94 10.97
C ASN A 246 16.02 23.46 12.38
#